data_f73281f86ea978b9257b5fbd4255c247
#
_entry.id   f73281f86ea978b9257b5fbd4255c247
#
_cell.length_a   1.000
_cell.length_b   1.000
_cell.length_c   1.000
_cell.angle_alpha   90.00
_cell.angle_beta   90.00
_cell.angle_gamma   90.00
#
_symmetry.space_group_name_H-M   'P 1'
#
loop_
_entity.id
_entity.type
_entity.pdbx_description
1 polymer ?
#
loop_
_entity_poly.entity_id
_entity_poly.type
_entity_poly.pdbx_seq_one_letter_code
_entity_poly.pdbx_strand_id
1 'polypeptide(L)'
;MNFFSEDARNNYNFNKNIFQTNNTPKKQYRCVCPLFKYCSNCKCCSNCSCPSCSNIRAFSKERPYCFALVISGICFFIILLIVIIAVAVDNNKNKNKKGEENKGENKDYLSIYDNIGNNDKGTLEEFCSYLNSKASHLDEEGKVKLAYKWVTTNIEYDLDYVNKNPVDGRDPDKFFKDRKTVCTGYAHLFYRLLIAMNYKEENIRNITGIGKGEGYSVFIEPEVNHEWNAVKINGDWCLVDATWDKQKTNYSYFCTKPECFGRDHWPEKSEDQFVKNPISKETFHDLVNTNGLFCKYNMEINEDKSVYECEGKFTVKYDYEDEAYLKVIYDEKNIELTNNPIDKGFEVDFKVKTGGQYELGLYMSNGTRSGLEVGTVYLKCNK
;
A
#
# COMPACT_ATOMS: atom_id res chain seq x y z
N MET A 1 -28.99 -11.02 -5.14
CA MET A 1 -30.14 -10.31 -5.76
C MET A 1 -29.56 -9.17 -6.58
N ASN A 2 -29.76 -9.23 -7.89
CA ASN A 2 -29.26 -8.22 -8.83
C ASN A 2 -30.03 -6.92 -8.67
N PHE A 3 -29.33 -5.85 -8.31
CA PHE A 3 -29.84 -4.50 -8.44
C PHE A 3 -28.83 -3.67 -9.27
N PHE A 4 -28.91 -3.78 -10.57
CA PHE A 4 -28.42 -2.75 -11.49
C PHE A 4 -29.37 -2.70 -12.68
N SER A 5 -30.15 -1.61 -12.75
CA SER A 5 -31.01 -1.30 -13.87
C SER A 5 -30.19 -0.82 -15.09
N GLU A 6 -30.63 -1.23 -16.27
CA GLU A 6 -29.97 -1.05 -17.57
C GLU A 6 -30.00 0.37 -18.17
N ASP A 7 -30.31 1.43 -17.43
CA ASP A 7 -30.63 2.76 -18.02
C ASP A 7 -29.52 3.83 -17.97
N ALA A 8 -28.25 3.45 -17.76
CA ALA A 8 -27.14 4.40 -17.81
C ALA A 8 -26.26 4.30 -19.08
N ARG A 9 -26.82 3.86 -20.21
CA ARG A 9 -26.08 3.63 -21.45
C ARG A 9 -26.20 4.71 -22.51
N ASN A 10 -26.19 5.99 -22.18
CA ASN A 10 -26.04 7.02 -23.25
C ASN A 10 -25.57 8.34 -22.62
N ASN A 11 -24.31 8.63 -22.77
CA ASN A 11 -23.70 9.95 -22.97
C ASN A 11 -22.27 10.00 -22.47
N TYR A 12 -21.31 9.62 -23.29
CA TYR A 12 -19.95 10.18 -23.25
C TYR A 12 -19.26 9.90 -24.59
N ASN A 13 -19.61 10.70 -25.60
CA ASN A 13 -18.70 10.97 -26.71
C ASN A 13 -17.95 12.24 -26.33
N PHE A 14 -16.70 12.14 -25.89
CA PHE A 14 -15.81 13.28 -25.76
C PHE A 14 -14.77 13.27 -26.89
N ASN A 15 -14.77 14.35 -27.65
CA ASN A 15 -13.95 14.67 -28.80
C ASN A 15 -12.45 14.48 -28.56
N LYS A 16 -11.83 13.58 -29.34
CA LYS A 16 -10.40 13.67 -29.70
C LYS A 16 -10.30 14.63 -30.88
N ASN A 17 -9.96 15.87 -30.64
CA ASN A 17 -9.30 16.76 -31.61
C ASN A 17 -9.20 18.13 -30.96
N ILE A 18 -8.03 18.53 -30.56
CA ILE A 18 -7.46 19.88 -30.53
C ILE A 18 -6.13 19.77 -29.74
N PHE A 19 -5.03 19.74 -30.46
CA PHE A 19 -3.80 20.43 -30.10
C PHE A 19 -2.75 20.18 -31.20
N GLN A 20 -2.82 21.00 -32.22
CA GLN A 20 -1.66 21.37 -33.03
C GLN A 20 -1.66 22.89 -33.06
N THR A 21 -0.75 23.53 -32.37
CA THR A 21 -0.18 24.83 -32.77
C THR A 21 1.25 24.93 -32.26
N ASN A 22 2.15 24.99 -33.22
CA ASN A 22 3.55 25.39 -33.09
C ASN A 22 3.68 26.77 -32.50
N ASN A 23 4.55 26.95 -31.49
CA ASN A 23 5.39 28.14 -31.36
C ASN A 23 6.46 27.90 -30.29
N THR A 24 7.69 27.69 -30.74
CA THR A 24 8.87 27.63 -29.89
C THR A 24 9.44 29.03 -29.64
N PRO A 25 9.61 29.50 -28.40
CA PRO A 25 10.46 30.64 -28.12
C PRO A 25 11.92 30.18 -27.97
N LYS A 26 12.82 30.88 -28.65
CA LYS A 26 14.28 30.73 -28.55
C LYS A 26 14.75 30.93 -27.11
N LYS A 27 15.24 29.89 -26.47
CA LYS A 27 15.90 29.98 -25.16
C LYS A 27 17.31 30.53 -25.33
N GLN A 28 17.56 31.66 -24.70
CA GLN A 28 18.89 32.22 -24.46
C GLN A 28 19.60 31.36 -23.40
N TYR A 29 20.64 30.64 -23.79
CA TYR A 29 21.42 29.82 -22.85
C TYR A 29 22.41 30.69 -22.09
N ARG A 30 22.22 30.83 -20.78
CA ARG A 30 23.24 31.29 -19.85
C ARG A 30 24.15 30.10 -19.56
N CYS A 31 25.42 30.17 -19.98
CA CYS A 31 26.43 29.17 -19.59
C CYS A 31 26.66 29.23 -18.09
N VAL A 32 26.19 28.23 -17.36
CA VAL A 32 26.63 27.92 -15.99
C VAL A 32 27.67 26.82 -16.12
N CYS A 33 28.93 27.16 -15.79
CA CYS A 33 30.01 26.19 -15.77
C CYS A 33 29.85 25.30 -14.52
N PRO A 34 29.57 24.00 -14.63
CA PRO A 34 29.69 23.09 -13.51
C PRO A 34 31.19 22.83 -13.29
N LEU A 35 31.63 22.94 -12.06
CA LEU A 35 32.95 22.55 -11.60
C LEU A 35 33.28 21.13 -12.08
N PHE A 36 34.39 20.99 -12.81
CA PHE A 36 34.95 19.73 -13.31
C PHE A 36 34.26 19.06 -14.51
N LYS A 37 34.54 19.54 -15.74
CA LYS A 37 34.76 18.65 -16.87
C LYS A 37 35.50 19.39 -18.02
N TYR A 38 36.71 18.91 -18.32
CA TYR A 38 37.46 19.06 -19.58
C TYR A 38 37.70 20.45 -20.15
N CYS A 39 38.77 21.11 -19.69
CA CYS A 39 39.35 22.31 -20.31
C CYS A 39 40.40 22.01 -21.41
N SER A 40 40.39 20.85 -22.04
CA SER A 40 41.41 20.57 -23.11
C SER A 40 40.99 20.96 -24.51
N ASN A 41 39.73 21.33 -24.78
CA ASN A 41 39.26 21.68 -26.13
C ASN A 41 38.36 22.91 -26.24
N CYS A 42 38.44 23.86 -25.31
CA CYS A 42 37.64 25.09 -25.39
C CYS A 42 38.50 26.23 -25.96
N LYS A 43 38.31 26.59 -27.21
CA LYS A 43 38.94 27.73 -27.87
C LYS A 43 38.61 29.10 -27.25
N CYS A 44 37.79 29.12 -26.19
CA CYS A 44 37.40 30.34 -25.47
C CYS A 44 38.30 30.68 -24.27
N CYS A 45 39.34 29.87 -23.96
CA CYS A 45 40.17 30.09 -22.78
C CYS A 45 41.42 30.96 -23.00
N SER A 46 41.64 31.48 -24.20
CA SER A 46 42.82 32.32 -24.45
C SER A 46 42.72 33.77 -23.98
N ASN A 47 41.48 34.24 -23.61
CA ASN A 47 41.23 35.62 -23.22
C ASN A 47 40.27 35.79 -22.03
N CYS A 48 40.10 34.78 -21.18
CA CYS A 48 39.28 34.94 -19.95
C CYS A 48 40.18 35.24 -18.73
N SER A 49 40.12 36.47 -18.26
CA SER A 49 40.60 36.88 -16.95
C SER A 49 39.58 36.48 -15.86
N CYS A 50 39.49 35.19 -15.53
CA CYS A 50 38.68 34.71 -14.44
C CYS A 50 39.53 34.68 -13.17
N PRO A 51 39.17 35.42 -12.09
CA PRO A 51 39.94 35.46 -10.84
C PRO A 51 40.20 34.08 -10.20
N SER A 52 39.28 33.15 -10.43
CA SER A 52 39.38 31.76 -9.92
C SER A 52 40.47 30.92 -10.60
N CYS A 53 40.77 31.17 -11.85
CA CYS A 53 41.80 30.43 -12.58
C CYS A 53 43.23 30.95 -12.25
N SER A 54 43.37 32.24 -11.97
CA SER A 54 44.64 32.81 -11.55
C SER A 54 45.06 32.32 -10.17
N ASN A 55 44.13 32.20 -9.23
CA ASN A 55 44.40 31.70 -7.89
C ASN A 55 44.84 30.24 -7.86
N ILE A 56 44.25 29.37 -8.70
CA ILE A 56 44.67 27.97 -8.81
C ILE A 56 46.07 27.83 -9.38
N ARG A 57 46.44 28.64 -10.39
CA ARG A 57 47.80 28.61 -10.99
C ARG A 57 48.84 29.16 -9.99
N ALA A 58 48.50 30.20 -9.23
CA ALA A 58 49.38 30.75 -8.20
C ALA A 58 49.62 29.74 -7.06
N PHE A 59 48.55 29.09 -6.60
CA PHE A 59 48.65 28.09 -5.52
C PHE A 59 49.48 26.86 -5.94
N SER A 60 49.31 26.39 -7.19
CA SER A 60 50.09 25.26 -7.73
C SER A 60 51.58 25.57 -7.90
N LYS A 61 51.94 26.83 -8.18
CA LYS A 61 53.32 27.25 -8.39
C LYS A 61 54.07 27.50 -7.08
N GLU A 62 53.39 27.98 -6.05
CA GLU A 62 54.01 28.32 -4.75
C GLU A 62 54.10 27.12 -3.78
N ARG A 63 53.20 26.15 -3.87
CA ARG A 63 53.15 24.97 -2.98
C ARG A 63 52.80 23.66 -3.70
N PRO A 64 53.68 23.11 -4.52
CA PRO A 64 53.38 21.93 -5.36
C PRO A 64 53.03 20.68 -4.52
N TYR A 65 53.62 20.54 -3.30
CA TYR A 65 53.33 19.41 -2.41
C TYR A 65 51.94 19.48 -1.79
N CYS A 66 51.46 20.68 -1.46
CA CYS A 66 50.08 20.85 -0.94
C CYS A 66 49.04 20.53 -2.03
N PHE A 67 49.31 20.89 -3.27
CA PHE A 67 48.43 20.59 -4.40
C PHE A 67 48.39 19.09 -4.68
N ALA A 68 49.52 18.40 -4.63
CA ALA A 68 49.60 16.95 -4.78
C ALA A 68 48.85 16.22 -3.64
N LEU A 69 48.95 16.67 -2.40
CA LEU A 69 48.22 16.09 -1.26
C LEU A 69 46.70 16.29 -1.37
N VAL A 70 46.26 17.45 -1.82
CA VAL A 70 44.83 17.71 -2.05
C VAL A 70 44.28 16.83 -3.15
N ILE A 71 45.00 16.68 -4.28
CA ILE A 71 44.59 15.77 -5.37
C ILE A 71 44.57 14.32 -4.89
N SER A 72 45.61 13.89 -4.14
CA SER A 72 45.66 12.54 -3.56
C SER A 72 44.49 12.27 -2.61
N GLY A 73 44.15 13.25 -1.76
CA GLY A 73 42.96 13.16 -0.90
C GLY A 73 41.65 13.02 -1.66
N ILE A 74 41.46 13.83 -2.72
CA ILE A 74 40.28 13.76 -3.58
C ILE A 74 40.19 12.40 -4.27
N CYS A 75 41.29 11.88 -4.83
CA CYS A 75 41.35 10.57 -5.45
C CYS A 75 41.01 9.45 -4.45
N PHE A 76 41.52 9.54 -3.21
CA PHE A 76 41.21 8.58 -2.15
C PHE A 76 39.70 8.57 -1.82
N PHE A 77 39.08 9.76 -1.68
CA PHE A 77 37.64 9.86 -1.44
C PHE A 77 36.80 9.30 -2.59
N ILE A 78 37.23 9.56 -3.84
CA ILE A 78 36.55 9.01 -5.03
C ILE A 78 36.65 7.47 -5.05
N ILE A 79 37.82 6.92 -4.74
CA ILE A 79 38.01 5.46 -4.66
C ILE A 79 37.14 4.87 -3.55
N LEU A 80 37.09 5.49 -2.37
CA LEU A 80 36.28 5.08 -1.25
C LEU A 80 34.77 5.07 -1.63
N LEU A 81 34.33 6.11 -2.33
CA LEU A 81 32.95 6.23 -2.81
C LEU A 81 32.61 5.14 -3.85
N ILE A 82 33.54 4.83 -4.75
CA ILE A 82 33.39 3.74 -5.72
C ILE A 82 33.29 2.39 -4.99
N VAL A 83 34.10 2.15 -3.97
CA VAL A 83 34.06 0.93 -3.16
C VAL A 83 32.72 0.80 -2.41
N ILE A 84 32.25 1.90 -1.80
CA ILE A 84 30.94 1.92 -1.12
C ILE A 84 29.80 1.61 -2.10
N ILE A 85 29.82 2.23 -3.27
CA ILE A 85 28.81 1.96 -4.33
C ILE A 85 28.92 0.51 -4.80
N ALA A 86 30.14 -0.02 -5.02
CA ALA A 86 30.34 -1.40 -5.44
C ALA A 86 29.80 -2.40 -4.40
N VAL A 87 30.07 -2.16 -3.10
CA VAL A 87 29.53 -2.97 -2.00
C VAL A 87 27.99 -2.87 -1.92
N ALA A 88 27.45 -1.67 -2.09
CA ALA A 88 25.99 -1.47 -2.12
C ALA A 88 25.32 -2.19 -3.32
N VAL A 89 25.96 -2.14 -4.48
CA VAL A 89 25.47 -2.84 -5.70
C VAL A 89 25.60 -4.36 -5.53
N ASP A 90 26.68 -4.86 -4.91
CA ASP A 90 26.86 -6.29 -4.67
C ASP A 90 25.89 -6.82 -3.62
N ASN A 91 25.65 -6.06 -2.54
CA ASN A 91 24.60 -6.35 -1.56
C ASN A 91 23.20 -6.35 -2.19
N ASN A 92 22.93 -5.44 -3.13
CA ASN A 92 21.65 -5.41 -3.84
C ASN A 92 21.51 -6.58 -4.83
N LYS A 93 22.61 -6.98 -5.51
CA LYS A 93 22.64 -8.18 -6.35
C LYS A 93 22.46 -9.46 -5.54
N ASN A 94 23.05 -9.53 -4.33
CA ASN A 94 22.88 -10.66 -3.43
C ASN A 94 21.47 -10.72 -2.83
N LYS A 95 20.82 -9.57 -2.55
CA LYS A 95 19.40 -9.53 -2.20
C LYS A 95 18.50 -9.98 -3.36
N ASN A 96 18.81 -9.57 -4.58
CA ASN A 96 18.06 -9.97 -5.77
C ASN A 96 18.29 -11.45 -6.13
N LYS A 97 19.52 -12.01 -5.95
CA LYS A 97 19.75 -13.44 -6.09
C LYS A 97 19.02 -14.28 -5.05
N LYS A 98 19.01 -13.83 -3.76
CA LYS A 98 18.17 -14.47 -2.73
C LYS A 98 16.68 -14.38 -3.06
N GLY A 99 16.22 -13.28 -3.68
CA GLY A 99 14.85 -13.14 -4.15
C GLY A 99 14.51 -14.02 -5.36
N GLU A 100 15.49 -14.39 -6.19
CA GLU A 100 15.30 -15.31 -7.33
C GLU A 100 15.41 -16.78 -6.94
N GLU A 101 16.27 -17.15 -5.97
CA GLU A 101 16.31 -18.50 -5.39
C GLU A 101 15.03 -18.83 -4.63
N ASN A 102 14.44 -17.85 -3.90
CA ASN A 102 13.13 -18.02 -3.23
C ASN A 102 11.92 -18.09 -4.19
N LYS A 103 12.05 -17.64 -5.46
CA LYS A 103 10.96 -17.79 -6.44
C LYS A 103 10.70 -19.22 -6.88
N GLY A 104 11.66 -20.12 -6.73
CA GLY A 104 11.51 -21.56 -7.02
C GLY A 104 10.77 -22.30 -5.89
N GLU A 105 11.16 -22.08 -4.65
CA GLU A 105 10.60 -22.76 -3.46
C GLU A 105 9.20 -22.23 -3.10
N ASN A 106 8.93 -20.96 -3.37
CA ASN A 106 7.67 -20.31 -3.05
C ASN A 106 6.46 -20.78 -3.89
N LYS A 107 6.66 -21.57 -4.94
CA LYS A 107 5.57 -22.19 -5.72
C LYS A 107 5.08 -23.52 -5.15
N ASP A 108 5.83 -24.13 -4.24
CA ASP A 108 5.50 -25.44 -3.69
C ASP A 108 4.22 -25.40 -2.83
N TYR A 109 3.93 -24.28 -2.15
CA TYR A 109 2.69 -24.12 -1.39
C TYR A 109 1.44 -24.20 -2.28
N LEU A 110 1.50 -23.74 -3.55
CA LEU A 110 0.38 -23.86 -4.50
C LEU A 110 0.14 -25.33 -4.87
N SER A 111 1.22 -26.08 -5.12
CA SER A 111 1.12 -27.52 -5.38
C SER A 111 0.50 -28.27 -4.19
N ILE A 112 0.89 -27.91 -2.96
CA ILE A 112 0.30 -28.50 -1.76
C ILE A 112 -1.18 -28.10 -1.66
N TYR A 113 -1.52 -26.82 -1.89
CA TYR A 113 -2.90 -26.34 -1.86
C TYR A 113 -3.78 -27.09 -2.87
N ASP A 114 -3.33 -27.23 -4.11
CA ASP A 114 -4.06 -27.91 -5.17
C ASP A 114 -4.27 -29.41 -4.90
N ASN A 115 -3.36 -30.02 -4.10
CA ASN A 115 -3.43 -31.42 -3.71
C ASN A 115 -4.13 -31.68 -2.36
N ILE A 116 -4.70 -30.67 -1.71
CA ILE A 116 -5.46 -30.84 -0.46
C ILE A 116 -6.64 -31.80 -0.68
N GLY A 117 -7.38 -31.65 -1.78
CA GLY A 117 -8.48 -32.56 -2.16
C GLY A 117 -9.53 -32.71 -1.08
N ASN A 118 -9.74 -33.94 -0.59
CA ASN A 118 -10.67 -34.24 0.49
C ASN A 118 -10.06 -34.23 1.90
N ASN A 119 -8.75 -33.96 2.04
CA ASN A 119 -8.09 -34.00 3.34
C ASN A 119 -8.59 -32.92 4.30
N ASP A 120 -9.25 -31.91 3.80
CA ASP A 120 -9.90 -30.87 4.59
C ASP A 120 -11.39 -31.19 4.92
N LYS A 121 -11.87 -32.38 4.64
CA LYS A 121 -13.29 -32.79 4.86
C LYS A 121 -13.49 -33.49 6.22
N GLY A 122 -12.41 -33.84 6.92
CA GLY A 122 -12.44 -34.45 8.25
C GLY A 122 -12.55 -33.44 9.39
N THR A 123 -11.87 -33.74 10.49
CA THR A 123 -11.72 -32.81 11.63
C THR A 123 -10.58 -31.81 11.38
N LEU A 124 -10.57 -30.71 12.12
CA LEU A 124 -9.44 -29.77 12.07
C LEU A 124 -8.12 -30.45 12.48
N GLU A 125 -8.14 -31.38 13.45
CA GLU A 125 -6.95 -32.10 13.88
C GLU A 125 -6.37 -33.00 12.77
N GLU A 126 -7.23 -33.73 12.06
CA GLU A 126 -6.83 -34.54 10.90
C GLU A 126 -6.22 -33.67 9.80
N PHE A 127 -6.84 -32.51 9.53
CA PHE A 127 -6.31 -31.56 8.56
C PHE A 127 -4.97 -30.93 8.99
N CYS A 128 -4.83 -30.56 10.26
CA CYS A 128 -3.56 -30.11 10.84
C CYS A 128 -2.46 -31.16 10.71
N SER A 129 -2.78 -32.43 10.97
CA SER A 129 -1.85 -33.55 10.80
C SER A 129 -1.41 -33.74 9.34
N TYR A 130 -2.35 -33.61 8.41
CA TYR A 130 -2.06 -33.60 6.98
C TYR A 130 -1.13 -32.45 6.60
N LEU A 131 -1.44 -31.21 7.01
CA LEU A 131 -0.59 -30.04 6.73
C LEU A 131 0.81 -30.21 7.30
N ASN A 132 0.93 -30.71 8.53
CA ASN A 132 2.25 -31.00 9.12
C ASN A 132 3.07 -31.96 8.24
N SER A 133 2.43 -33.00 7.73
CA SER A 133 3.10 -34.00 6.88
C SER A 133 3.53 -33.49 5.51
N LYS A 134 2.81 -32.49 4.96
CA LYS A 134 2.99 -32.02 3.58
C LYS A 134 3.66 -30.64 3.49
N ALA A 135 3.50 -29.78 4.48
CA ALA A 135 3.90 -28.39 4.42
C ALA A 135 4.93 -27.96 5.48
N SER A 136 5.33 -28.85 6.41
CA SER A 136 6.31 -28.52 7.46
C SER A 136 7.70 -28.14 6.92
N HIS A 137 8.04 -28.61 5.73
CA HIS A 137 9.30 -28.32 5.03
C HIS A 137 9.29 -26.95 4.32
N LEU A 138 8.14 -26.33 4.11
CA LEU A 138 8.05 -25.00 3.51
C LEU A 138 8.80 -23.98 4.37
N ASP A 139 9.33 -22.96 3.70
CA ASP A 139 9.85 -21.77 4.37
C ASP A 139 8.73 -20.98 5.10
N GLU A 140 9.10 -19.95 5.86
CA GLU A 140 8.13 -19.14 6.63
C GLU A 140 7.08 -18.52 5.72
N GLU A 141 7.49 -17.97 4.58
CA GLU A 141 6.58 -17.31 3.62
C GLU A 141 5.62 -18.31 2.95
N GLY A 142 6.11 -19.49 2.57
CA GLY A 142 5.30 -20.55 1.96
C GLY A 142 4.21 -21.06 2.91
N LYS A 143 4.55 -21.25 4.21
CA LYS A 143 3.56 -21.64 5.23
C LYS A 143 2.49 -20.57 5.41
N VAL A 144 2.89 -19.30 5.51
CA VAL A 144 1.97 -18.17 5.67
C VAL A 144 1.05 -18.05 4.46
N LYS A 145 1.59 -18.16 3.23
CA LYS A 145 0.80 -18.11 1.99
C LYS A 145 -0.19 -19.28 1.90
N LEU A 146 0.23 -20.49 2.29
CA LEU A 146 -0.65 -21.65 2.27
C LEU A 146 -1.82 -21.51 3.23
N ALA A 147 -1.55 -21.12 4.48
CA ALA A 147 -2.60 -20.90 5.49
C ALA A 147 -3.56 -19.78 5.05
N TYR A 148 -2.99 -18.66 4.58
CA TYR A 148 -3.76 -17.50 4.13
C TYR A 148 -4.68 -17.85 2.96
N LYS A 149 -4.12 -18.48 1.92
CA LYS A 149 -4.88 -18.92 0.75
C LYS A 149 -6.00 -19.88 1.15
N TRP A 150 -5.70 -20.84 2.05
CA TRP A 150 -6.73 -21.79 2.45
C TRP A 150 -7.86 -21.12 3.20
N VAL A 151 -7.57 -20.27 4.18
CA VAL A 151 -8.59 -19.56 4.99
C VAL A 151 -9.42 -18.61 4.10
N THR A 152 -8.77 -17.78 3.29
CA THR A 152 -9.48 -16.81 2.43
C THR A 152 -10.37 -17.46 1.39
N THR A 153 -10.03 -18.69 0.94
CA THR A 153 -10.77 -19.38 -0.12
C THR A 153 -11.90 -20.27 0.41
N ASN A 154 -11.68 -20.93 1.57
CA ASN A 154 -12.54 -22.01 2.04
C ASN A 154 -13.49 -21.61 3.18
N ILE A 155 -13.38 -20.39 3.68
CA ILE A 155 -14.24 -19.89 4.77
C ILE A 155 -15.14 -18.77 4.24
N GLU A 156 -16.42 -18.84 4.55
CA GLU A 156 -17.40 -17.81 4.25
C GLU A 156 -17.61 -16.89 5.45
N TYR A 157 -17.95 -15.62 5.20
CA TYR A 157 -18.27 -14.69 6.27
C TYR A 157 -19.72 -14.87 6.74
N ASP A 158 -19.92 -15.04 8.04
CA ASP A 158 -21.23 -15.33 8.64
C ASP A 158 -21.98 -14.06 9.05
N LEU A 159 -22.70 -13.45 8.11
CA LEU A 159 -23.56 -12.29 8.39
C LEU A 159 -24.70 -12.61 9.35
N ASP A 160 -25.21 -13.86 9.35
CA ASP A 160 -26.29 -14.27 10.23
C ASP A 160 -25.82 -14.33 11.69
N TYR A 161 -24.54 -14.69 11.90
CA TYR A 161 -23.92 -14.74 13.21
C TYR A 161 -23.76 -13.35 13.83
N VAL A 162 -23.35 -12.36 13.04
CA VAL A 162 -23.22 -10.96 13.48
C VAL A 162 -24.55 -10.44 14.03
N ASN A 163 -25.66 -10.86 13.43
CA ASN A 163 -27.01 -10.39 13.80
C ASN A 163 -27.62 -11.11 15.03
N LYS A 164 -27.04 -12.23 15.49
CA LYS A 164 -27.65 -13.10 16.53
C LYS A 164 -27.03 -13.01 17.92
N ASN A 165 -26.14 -12.06 18.17
CA ASN A 165 -25.42 -11.93 19.44
C ASN A 165 -24.49 -13.13 19.72
N PRO A 166 -23.23 -13.08 19.33
CA PRO A 166 -22.34 -14.23 19.26
C PRO A 166 -21.98 -14.77 20.66
N VAL A 167 -22.25 -16.05 20.87
CA VAL A 167 -21.64 -16.82 21.94
C VAL A 167 -20.28 -17.29 21.43
N ASP A 168 -19.23 -16.95 22.15
CA ASP A 168 -17.83 -17.33 21.98
C ASP A 168 -17.38 -17.69 20.54
N GLY A 169 -16.98 -16.65 19.81
CA GLY A 169 -16.50 -16.75 18.41
C GLY A 169 -15.09 -17.32 18.27
N ARG A 170 -14.57 -18.14 19.19
CA ARG A 170 -13.15 -18.52 19.25
C ARG A 170 -12.85 -20.03 19.08
N ASP A 171 -13.84 -20.83 18.69
CA ASP A 171 -13.65 -22.27 18.48
C ASP A 171 -13.24 -22.61 17.03
N PRO A 172 -11.95 -22.82 16.75
CA PRO A 172 -11.45 -23.11 15.40
C PRO A 172 -12.02 -24.44 14.84
N ASP A 173 -12.32 -25.44 15.66
CA ASP A 173 -12.89 -26.72 15.23
C ASP A 173 -14.27 -26.53 14.64
N LYS A 174 -15.08 -25.71 15.30
CA LYS A 174 -16.41 -25.35 14.80
C LYS A 174 -16.34 -24.59 13.49
N PHE A 175 -15.49 -23.58 13.36
CA PHE A 175 -15.35 -22.77 12.15
C PHE A 175 -14.80 -23.60 10.98
N PHE A 176 -13.86 -24.47 11.26
CA PHE A 176 -13.34 -25.39 10.27
C PHE A 176 -14.44 -26.32 9.72
N LYS A 177 -15.26 -26.87 10.61
CA LYS A 177 -16.38 -27.76 10.22
C LYS A 177 -17.46 -27.04 9.44
N ASP A 178 -17.90 -25.88 9.94
CA ASP A 178 -19.04 -25.13 9.39
C ASP A 178 -18.64 -24.34 8.14
N ARG A 179 -17.35 -24.15 7.87
CA ARG A 179 -16.81 -23.32 6.77
C ARG A 179 -17.33 -21.89 6.80
N LYS A 180 -17.75 -21.41 7.95
CA LYS A 180 -18.42 -20.12 8.10
C LYS A 180 -18.10 -19.53 9.47
N THR A 181 -17.66 -18.25 9.49
CA THR A 181 -17.33 -17.55 10.73
C THR A 181 -17.23 -16.04 10.50
N VAL A 182 -16.89 -15.29 11.55
CA VAL A 182 -16.59 -13.84 11.53
C VAL A 182 -15.07 -13.61 11.66
N CYS A 183 -14.62 -12.36 11.73
CA CYS A 183 -13.20 -11.97 11.77
C CYS A 183 -12.37 -12.77 12.80
N THR A 184 -12.87 -12.94 14.02
CA THR A 184 -12.23 -13.75 15.07
C THR A 184 -11.93 -15.16 14.62
N GLY A 185 -12.88 -15.83 13.96
CA GLY A 185 -12.66 -17.21 13.46
C GLY A 185 -11.67 -17.28 12.32
N TYR A 186 -11.64 -16.29 11.42
CA TYR A 186 -10.61 -16.19 10.37
C TYR A 186 -9.21 -16.09 10.99
N ALA A 187 -9.03 -15.19 11.96
CA ALA A 187 -7.76 -14.98 12.65
C ALA A 187 -7.30 -16.24 13.39
N HIS A 188 -8.21 -16.91 14.11
CA HIS A 188 -7.91 -18.11 14.87
C HIS A 188 -7.63 -19.35 13.99
N LEU A 189 -8.36 -19.56 12.91
CA LEU A 189 -8.06 -20.63 11.94
C LEU A 189 -6.70 -20.40 11.27
N PHE A 190 -6.40 -19.20 10.84
CA PHE A 190 -5.11 -18.87 10.27
C PHE A 190 -3.96 -19.20 11.25
N TYR A 191 -4.09 -18.77 12.51
CA TYR A 191 -3.14 -19.11 13.57
C TYR A 191 -2.98 -20.63 13.74
N ARG A 192 -4.08 -21.37 13.84
CA ARG A 192 -4.06 -22.84 14.03
C ARG A 192 -3.37 -23.58 12.88
N LEU A 193 -3.61 -23.17 11.64
CA LEU A 193 -2.96 -23.78 10.48
C LEU A 193 -1.45 -23.52 10.45
N LEU A 194 -1.00 -22.33 10.87
CA LEU A 194 0.41 -22.03 11.00
C LEU A 194 1.10 -22.89 12.07
N ILE A 195 0.49 -22.99 13.25
CA ILE A 195 1.01 -23.89 14.32
C ILE A 195 1.10 -25.34 13.84
N ALA A 196 0.10 -25.81 13.10
CA ALA A 196 0.10 -27.15 12.52
C ALA A 196 1.30 -27.40 11.58
N MET A 197 1.76 -26.39 10.87
CA MET A 197 2.94 -26.46 9.99
C MET A 197 4.27 -26.18 10.72
N ASN A 198 4.32 -26.30 12.05
CA ASN A 198 5.47 -25.98 12.90
C ASN A 198 5.98 -24.54 12.72
N TYR A 199 5.08 -23.59 12.54
CA TYR A 199 5.43 -22.18 12.65
C TYR A 199 5.63 -21.80 14.12
N LYS A 200 6.60 -20.95 14.41
CA LYS A 200 6.92 -20.58 15.80
C LYS A 200 5.82 -19.68 16.37
N GLU A 201 5.27 -20.05 17.51
CA GLU A 201 4.17 -19.34 18.16
C GLU A 201 4.54 -17.90 18.49
N GLU A 202 5.77 -17.63 18.94
CA GLU A 202 6.27 -16.27 19.22
C GLU A 202 6.31 -15.35 17.98
N ASN A 203 6.22 -15.93 16.78
CA ASN A 203 6.19 -15.21 15.51
C ASN A 203 4.78 -15.01 14.95
N ILE A 204 3.73 -15.28 15.75
CA ILE A 204 2.33 -15.07 15.36
C ILE A 204 1.64 -14.25 16.46
N ARG A 205 0.81 -13.31 16.06
CA ARG A 205 -0.08 -12.56 16.97
C ARG A 205 -1.49 -12.54 16.41
N ASN A 206 -2.47 -12.77 17.27
CA ASN A 206 -3.85 -12.37 17.05
C ASN A 206 -4.01 -10.96 17.62
N ILE A 207 -4.52 -10.04 16.85
CA ILE A 207 -4.61 -8.62 17.18
C ILE A 207 -6.08 -8.20 17.15
N THR A 208 -6.55 -7.64 18.25
CA THR A 208 -7.89 -7.08 18.38
C THR A 208 -7.84 -5.57 18.25
N GLY A 209 -8.83 -4.98 17.59
CA GLY A 209 -8.84 -3.54 17.38
C GLY A 209 -10.06 -3.03 16.62
N ILE A 210 -9.90 -1.87 16.00
CA ILE A 210 -10.93 -1.21 15.21
C ILE A 210 -10.60 -1.39 13.74
N GLY A 211 -11.56 -1.92 12.96
CA GLY A 211 -11.51 -1.97 11.52
C GLY A 211 -12.51 -1.01 10.89
N LYS A 212 -12.09 -0.21 9.91
CA LYS A 212 -12.95 0.68 9.11
C LYS A 212 -13.65 -0.08 7.98
N GLY A 213 -14.31 -1.20 8.32
CA GLY A 213 -15.05 -2.03 7.39
C GLY A 213 -16.50 -1.62 7.22
N GLU A 214 -17.32 -2.57 6.71
CA GLU A 214 -18.76 -2.38 6.54
C GLU A 214 -19.43 -2.03 7.89
N GLY A 215 -20.23 -0.97 7.91
CA GLY A 215 -20.88 -0.47 9.12
C GLY A 215 -20.04 0.49 9.97
N TYR A 216 -18.79 0.74 9.63
CA TYR A 216 -18.01 1.79 10.30
C TYR A 216 -18.56 3.17 9.95
N SER A 217 -18.71 4.01 10.97
CA SER A 217 -19.18 5.39 10.80
C SER A 217 -18.18 6.39 11.36
N VAL A 218 -17.78 7.35 10.55
CA VAL A 218 -16.93 8.49 10.95
C VAL A 218 -17.66 9.50 11.86
N PHE A 219 -18.96 9.35 12.07
CA PHE A 219 -19.78 10.23 12.90
C PHE A 219 -20.06 9.66 14.29
N ILE A 220 -19.55 8.47 14.58
CA ILE A 220 -19.76 7.75 15.84
C ILE A 220 -18.39 7.37 16.39
N GLU A 221 -18.21 7.54 17.70
CA GLU A 221 -16.99 7.09 18.38
C GLU A 221 -16.73 5.61 18.09
N PRO A 222 -15.56 5.25 17.55
CA PRO A 222 -15.30 3.88 17.16
C PRO A 222 -15.04 2.97 18.36
N GLU A 223 -15.62 1.79 18.30
CA GLU A 223 -15.41 0.71 19.27
C GLU A 223 -14.62 -0.44 18.62
N VAL A 224 -14.01 -1.27 19.47
CA VAL A 224 -13.31 -2.49 19.03
C VAL A 224 -14.32 -3.43 18.36
N ASN A 225 -14.07 -3.76 17.09
CA ASN A 225 -15.02 -4.46 16.24
C ASN A 225 -14.37 -5.51 15.32
N HIS A 226 -13.05 -5.66 15.37
CA HIS A 226 -12.31 -6.48 14.40
C HIS A 226 -11.15 -7.23 15.02
N GLU A 227 -10.76 -8.35 14.39
CA GLU A 227 -9.58 -9.15 14.74
C GLU A 227 -8.84 -9.61 13.49
N TRP A 228 -7.51 -9.51 13.52
CA TRP A 228 -6.59 -9.89 12.44
C TRP A 228 -5.30 -10.50 12.98
N ASN A 229 -4.30 -10.72 12.12
CA ASN A 229 -3.04 -11.31 12.53
C ASN A 229 -1.83 -10.45 12.15
N ALA A 230 -0.74 -10.63 12.91
CA ALA A 230 0.61 -10.34 12.48
C ALA A 230 1.45 -11.62 12.50
N VAL A 231 2.29 -11.78 11.49
CA VAL A 231 3.22 -12.92 11.40
C VAL A 231 4.63 -12.40 11.08
N LYS A 232 5.64 -13.06 11.60
CA LYS A 232 7.03 -12.65 11.38
C LYS A 232 7.67 -13.51 10.30
N ILE A 233 7.90 -12.96 9.12
CA ILE A 233 8.48 -13.65 7.97
C ILE A 233 9.92 -13.15 7.78
N ASN A 234 10.90 -14.04 7.80
CA ASN A 234 12.32 -13.72 7.63
C ASN A 234 12.83 -12.63 8.59
N GLY A 235 12.24 -12.52 9.78
CA GLY A 235 12.60 -11.54 10.79
C GLY A 235 11.75 -10.28 10.82
N ASP A 236 10.95 -10.00 9.79
CA ASP A 236 10.13 -8.81 9.68
C ASP A 236 8.65 -9.13 9.96
N TRP A 237 7.97 -8.26 10.71
CA TRP A 237 6.54 -8.38 10.96
C TRP A 237 5.74 -8.02 9.72
N CYS A 238 4.78 -8.87 9.41
CA CYS A 238 3.87 -8.80 8.28
C CYS A 238 2.44 -8.80 8.81
N LEU A 239 1.68 -7.75 8.52
CA LEU A 239 0.27 -7.64 8.88
C LEU A 239 -0.60 -8.33 7.83
N VAL A 240 -1.56 -9.12 8.27
CA VAL A 240 -2.45 -9.90 7.41
C VAL A 240 -3.88 -9.87 7.93
N ASP A 241 -4.85 -9.69 7.03
CA ASP A 241 -6.26 -9.86 7.33
C ASP A 241 -6.93 -10.79 6.31
N ALA A 242 -7.12 -12.03 6.70
CA ALA A 242 -7.78 -13.04 5.86
C ALA A 242 -9.28 -12.76 5.69
N THR A 243 -9.92 -12.03 6.62
CA THR A 243 -11.34 -11.68 6.56
C THR A 243 -11.62 -10.74 5.39
N TRP A 244 -10.79 -9.70 5.23
CA TRP A 244 -11.03 -8.66 4.22
C TRP A 244 -10.58 -9.09 2.83
N ASP A 245 -9.75 -10.12 2.72
CA ASP A 245 -9.37 -10.76 1.45
C ASP A 245 -10.17 -12.04 1.16
N LYS A 246 -11.23 -12.35 1.93
CA LYS A 246 -12.08 -13.52 1.68
C LYS A 246 -12.57 -13.57 0.23
N GLN A 247 -12.45 -14.75 -0.39
CA GLN A 247 -12.90 -15.05 -1.76
C GLN A 247 -12.31 -14.11 -2.85
N LYS A 248 -11.21 -13.39 -2.54
CA LYS A 248 -10.48 -12.54 -3.49
C LYS A 248 -9.30 -13.29 -4.08
N THR A 249 -9.01 -13.04 -5.35
CA THR A 249 -7.79 -13.53 -6.03
C THR A 249 -6.64 -12.55 -5.91
N ASN A 250 -6.93 -11.30 -5.57
CA ASN A 250 -5.97 -10.21 -5.50
C ASN A 250 -5.90 -9.70 -4.05
N TYR A 251 -5.00 -10.28 -3.28
CA TYR A 251 -4.86 -9.99 -1.86
C TYR A 251 -4.36 -8.56 -1.61
N SER A 252 -5.18 -7.77 -0.94
CA SER A 252 -4.86 -6.39 -0.55
C SER A 252 -4.40 -6.26 0.90
N TYR A 253 -4.64 -7.32 1.69
CA TYR A 253 -4.33 -7.40 3.12
C TYR A 253 -3.37 -8.53 3.47
N PHE A 254 -2.54 -8.92 2.51
CA PHE A 254 -1.44 -9.87 2.73
C PHE A 254 -0.11 -9.15 2.79
N CYS A 255 0.56 -9.15 3.92
CA CYS A 255 1.83 -8.46 4.16
C CYS A 255 1.79 -6.97 3.78
N THR A 256 0.70 -6.33 4.09
CA THR A 256 0.53 -4.89 3.86
C THR A 256 1.47 -4.12 4.77
N LYS A 257 2.09 -3.06 4.24
CA LYS A 257 2.97 -2.18 5.03
C LYS A 257 2.21 -1.61 6.22
N PRO A 258 2.82 -1.55 7.42
CA PRO A 258 2.13 -1.11 8.63
C PRO A 258 1.48 0.27 8.51
N GLU A 259 2.13 1.23 7.84
CA GLU A 259 1.59 2.57 7.63
C GLU A 259 0.32 2.57 6.76
N CYS A 260 0.24 1.62 5.83
CA CYS A 260 -0.93 1.41 4.98
C CYS A 260 -2.04 0.67 5.72
N PHE A 261 -1.67 -0.41 6.41
CA PHE A 261 -2.60 -1.22 7.17
C PHE A 261 -3.26 -0.40 8.30
N GLY A 262 -2.48 0.49 8.94
CA GLY A 262 -2.95 1.39 9.99
C GLY A 262 -3.94 2.48 9.52
N ARG A 263 -4.24 2.59 8.23
CA ARG A 263 -5.26 3.53 7.74
C ARG A 263 -6.68 3.04 8.01
N ASP A 264 -6.87 1.73 8.00
CA ASP A 264 -8.18 1.08 8.19
C ASP A 264 -8.20 0.03 9.33
N HIS A 265 -7.05 -0.21 9.99
CA HIS A 265 -6.91 -1.08 11.15
C HIS A 265 -6.15 -0.39 12.28
N TRP A 266 -6.80 -0.18 13.42
CA TRP A 266 -6.17 0.40 14.61
C TRP A 266 -6.22 -0.60 15.77
N PRO A 267 -5.06 -1.15 16.22
CA PRO A 267 -5.02 -2.14 17.31
C PRO A 267 -5.20 -1.50 18.68
N GLU A 268 -5.77 -2.24 19.63
CA GLU A 268 -5.89 -1.81 21.03
C GLU A 268 -4.54 -1.52 21.70
N LYS A 269 -3.47 -2.21 21.26
CA LYS A 269 -2.11 -2.02 21.77
C LYS A 269 -1.28 -1.28 20.74
N SER A 270 -0.66 -0.17 21.16
CA SER A 270 0.11 0.68 20.27
C SER A 270 1.32 -0.03 19.62
N GLU A 271 1.94 -1.01 20.31
CA GLU A 271 3.04 -1.80 19.77
C GLU A 271 2.61 -2.71 18.60
N ASP A 272 1.33 -3.03 18.48
CA ASP A 272 0.78 -3.86 17.41
C ASP A 272 0.46 -3.05 16.13
N GLN A 273 0.72 -1.74 16.12
CA GLN A 273 0.75 -0.92 14.91
C GLN A 273 2.01 -1.18 14.06
N PHE A 274 3.08 -1.72 14.64
CA PHE A 274 4.38 -2.02 13.99
C PHE A 274 5.01 -0.84 13.24
N VAL A 275 4.71 0.38 13.64
CA VAL A 275 5.27 1.62 13.10
C VAL A 275 6.15 2.32 14.13
N LYS A 276 7.10 3.14 13.67
CA LYS A 276 8.00 3.88 14.57
C LYS A 276 7.24 4.89 15.44
N ASN A 277 6.21 5.53 14.87
CA ASN A 277 5.40 6.55 15.54
C ASN A 277 3.92 6.11 15.47
N PRO A 278 3.44 5.37 16.47
CA PRO A 278 2.04 4.94 16.51
C PRO A 278 1.10 6.14 16.56
N ILE A 279 -0.02 6.05 15.83
CA ILE A 279 -1.07 7.07 15.85
C ILE A 279 -2.08 6.79 16.95
N SER A 280 -2.72 7.85 17.48
CA SER A 280 -3.81 7.71 18.44
C SER A 280 -5.10 7.22 17.77
N LYS A 281 -6.06 6.76 18.59
CA LYS A 281 -7.40 6.37 18.10
C LYS A 281 -8.12 7.54 17.42
N GLU A 282 -7.99 8.74 17.96
CA GLU A 282 -8.58 9.96 17.41
C GLU A 282 -7.96 10.28 16.03
N THR A 283 -6.63 10.23 15.92
CA THR A 283 -5.94 10.42 14.62
C THR A 283 -6.39 9.37 13.60
N PHE A 284 -6.47 8.09 14.00
CA PHE A 284 -6.97 7.03 13.14
C PHE A 284 -8.40 7.31 12.67
N HIS A 285 -9.30 7.70 13.59
CA HIS A 285 -10.69 8.01 13.28
C HIS A 285 -10.81 9.14 12.26
N ASP A 286 -9.95 10.15 12.36
CA ASP A 286 -9.92 11.33 11.49
C ASP A 286 -9.32 11.08 10.10
N LEU A 287 -8.54 10.02 9.90
CA LEU A 287 -8.01 9.68 8.56
C LEU A 287 -9.13 9.32 7.59
N VAL A 288 -8.97 9.70 6.32
CA VAL A 288 -9.85 9.26 5.23
C VAL A 288 -10.07 7.76 5.31
N ASN A 289 -11.32 7.32 5.22
CA ASN A 289 -11.64 5.90 5.16
C ASN A 289 -11.17 5.32 3.83
N THR A 290 -10.12 4.50 3.85
CA THR A 290 -9.51 3.88 2.69
C THR A 290 -9.43 2.37 2.88
N ASN A 291 -9.19 1.64 1.79
CA ASN A 291 -8.92 0.20 1.86
C ASN A 291 -7.50 -0.12 1.35
N GLY A 292 -7.09 -1.39 1.42
CA GLY A 292 -5.75 -1.82 1.02
C GLY A 292 -5.36 -1.45 -0.43
N LEU A 293 -6.32 -1.20 -1.32
CA LEU A 293 -6.06 -0.77 -2.69
C LEU A 293 -5.53 0.67 -2.75
N PHE A 294 -5.92 1.55 -1.82
CA PHE A 294 -5.41 2.91 -1.74
C PHE A 294 -3.87 2.93 -1.68
N CYS A 295 -3.31 2.12 -0.80
CA CYS A 295 -1.86 1.96 -0.71
C CYS A 295 -1.24 1.21 -1.88
N LYS A 296 -1.94 0.22 -2.42
CA LYS A 296 -1.48 -0.55 -3.57
C LYS A 296 -1.27 0.33 -4.81
N TYR A 297 -2.10 1.34 -4.98
CA TYR A 297 -2.00 2.33 -6.05
C TYR A 297 -1.14 3.54 -5.68
N ASN A 298 -0.39 3.49 -4.56
CA ASN A 298 0.42 4.59 -4.05
C ASN A 298 -0.36 5.92 -4.02
N MET A 299 -1.59 5.87 -3.53
CA MET A 299 -2.44 7.05 -3.46
C MET A 299 -2.09 7.92 -2.26
N GLU A 300 -2.22 9.23 -2.45
CA GLU A 300 -2.05 10.25 -1.42
C GLU A 300 -3.20 11.25 -1.50
N ILE A 301 -3.66 11.73 -0.35
CA ILE A 301 -4.65 12.81 -0.25
C ILE A 301 -4.05 13.94 0.60
N ASN A 302 -4.14 15.19 0.12
CA ASN A 302 -3.44 16.31 0.76
C ASN A 302 -4.01 16.70 2.12
N GLU A 303 -5.33 16.72 2.26
CA GLU A 303 -6.01 16.91 3.53
C GLU A 303 -6.59 15.58 3.97
N ASP A 304 -5.76 14.74 4.62
CA ASP A 304 -6.10 13.37 5.00
C ASP A 304 -7.04 13.34 6.21
N LYS A 305 -8.27 13.77 5.97
CA LYS A 305 -9.35 13.80 6.96
C LYS A 305 -10.62 13.15 6.42
N SER A 306 -11.30 12.40 7.26
CA SER A 306 -12.49 11.63 6.90
C SER A 306 -13.71 12.52 6.59
N VAL A 307 -13.85 13.68 7.28
CA VAL A 307 -15.02 14.55 7.18
C VAL A 307 -14.64 15.95 6.75
N TYR A 308 -15.33 16.44 5.73
CA TYR A 308 -15.24 17.82 5.24
C TYR A 308 -16.55 18.58 5.51
N GLU A 309 -16.46 19.91 5.50
CA GLU A 309 -17.62 20.80 5.57
C GLU A 309 -18.38 20.83 4.23
N CYS A 310 -19.37 21.73 4.12
CA CYS A 310 -20.27 21.79 2.96
C CYS A 310 -19.64 22.25 1.65
N GLU A 311 -18.48 22.85 1.68
CA GLU A 311 -17.78 23.41 0.52
C GLU A 311 -16.29 23.31 0.77
N GLY A 312 -15.52 22.88 -0.22
CA GLY A 312 -14.08 22.74 -0.09
C GLY A 312 -13.42 22.10 -1.29
N LYS A 313 -12.12 21.91 -1.11
CA LYS A 313 -11.25 21.26 -2.09
C LYS A 313 -10.32 20.28 -1.41
N PHE A 314 -9.98 19.22 -2.12
CA PHE A 314 -8.85 18.36 -1.78
C PHE A 314 -8.20 17.81 -3.04
N THR A 315 -6.96 17.34 -2.91
CA THR A 315 -6.18 16.78 -4.02
C THR A 315 -5.88 15.33 -3.74
N VAL A 316 -6.10 14.48 -4.74
CA VAL A 316 -5.70 13.09 -4.73
C VAL A 316 -4.58 12.90 -5.74
N LYS A 317 -3.47 12.33 -5.31
CA LYS A 317 -2.35 11.92 -6.16
C LYS A 317 -2.24 10.40 -6.17
N TYR A 318 -1.72 9.84 -7.26
CA TYR A 318 -1.46 8.42 -7.39
C TYR A 318 -0.31 8.19 -8.37
N ASP A 319 0.40 7.07 -8.20
CA ASP A 319 1.47 6.64 -9.10
C ASP A 319 1.09 5.31 -9.74
N TYR A 320 0.10 5.39 -10.66
CA TYR A 320 -0.41 4.24 -11.38
C TYR A 320 -0.81 4.65 -12.81
N GLU A 321 -0.87 3.69 -13.73
CA GLU A 321 -1.19 3.96 -15.14
C GLU A 321 -2.68 4.21 -15.39
N ASP A 322 -3.56 3.67 -14.53
CA ASP A 322 -5.01 3.86 -14.60
C ASP A 322 -5.44 5.20 -13.99
N GLU A 323 -6.61 5.68 -14.38
CA GLU A 323 -7.16 6.94 -13.89
C GLU A 323 -7.94 6.72 -12.59
N ALA A 324 -7.78 7.64 -11.62
CA ALA A 324 -8.63 7.73 -10.45
C ALA A 324 -9.71 8.79 -10.66
N TYR A 325 -10.86 8.58 -10.06
CA TYR A 325 -11.97 9.55 -10.07
C TYR A 325 -12.79 9.48 -8.79
N LEU A 326 -13.47 10.57 -8.49
CA LEU A 326 -14.43 10.65 -7.39
C LEU A 326 -15.84 10.49 -7.94
N LYS A 327 -16.66 9.73 -7.25
CA LYS A 327 -18.07 9.54 -7.55
C LYS A 327 -18.91 9.80 -6.31
N VAL A 328 -19.99 10.57 -6.49
CA VAL A 328 -21.02 10.70 -5.46
C VAL A 328 -21.77 9.38 -5.34
N ILE A 329 -21.81 8.80 -4.13
CA ILE A 329 -22.50 7.53 -3.88
C ILE A 329 -24.00 7.75 -3.73
N TYR A 330 -24.36 8.80 -2.99
CA TYR A 330 -25.77 9.14 -2.71
C TYR A 330 -26.05 10.62 -3.03
N ASP A 331 -27.23 10.89 -3.58
CA ASP A 331 -27.79 12.22 -3.77
C ASP A 331 -26.98 13.21 -4.65
N GLU A 332 -26.65 12.79 -5.87
CA GLU A 332 -25.96 13.60 -6.88
C GLU A 332 -26.63 14.98 -7.14
N LYS A 333 -27.93 15.12 -6.85
CA LYS A 333 -28.68 16.38 -7.08
C LYS A 333 -28.28 17.48 -6.10
N ASN A 334 -27.84 17.11 -4.90
CA ASN A 334 -27.50 18.04 -3.83
C ASN A 334 -26.01 18.37 -3.76
N ILE A 335 -25.17 17.73 -4.55
CA ILE A 335 -23.72 17.96 -4.55
C ILE A 335 -23.29 18.44 -5.94
N GLU A 336 -22.68 19.62 -5.99
CA GLU A 336 -21.90 20.07 -7.14
C GLU A 336 -20.47 19.56 -6.95
N LEU A 337 -19.98 18.79 -7.91
CA LEU A 337 -18.66 18.15 -7.86
C LEU A 337 -17.94 18.38 -9.18
N THR A 338 -16.68 18.84 -9.08
CA THR A 338 -15.77 18.98 -10.22
C THR A 338 -14.48 18.24 -9.94
N ASN A 339 -14.05 17.39 -10.86
CA ASN A 339 -12.75 16.72 -10.84
C ASN A 339 -11.85 17.38 -11.88
N ASN A 340 -10.85 18.14 -11.43
CA ASN A 340 -9.90 18.85 -12.28
C ASN A 340 -8.61 18.01 -12.40
N PRO A 341 -8.27 17.51 -13.59
CA PRO A 341 -7.04 16.73 -13.77
C PRO A 341 -5.80 17.55 -13.43
N ILE A 342 -4.84 16.92 -12.73
CA ILE A 342 -3.50 17.43 -12.47
C ILE A 342 -2.46 16.39 -12.89
N ASP A 343 -1.16 16.71 -12.80
CA ASP A 343 -0.13 15.73 -13.04
C ASP A 343 -0.16 14.63 -11.99
N LYS A 344 -0.39 13.37 -12.43
CA LYS A 344 -0.53 12.19 -11.57
C LYS A 344 -1.59 12.37 -10.46
N GLY A 345 -2.78 12.80 -10.84
CA GLY A 345 -3.86 12.97 -9.88
C GLY A 345 -5.00 13.84 -10.37
N PHE A 346 -5.82 14.29 -9.42
CA PHE A 346 -6.90 15.25 -9.66
C PHE A 346 -7.18 16.10 -8.41
N GLU A 347 -7.64 17.33 -8.65
CA GLU A 347 -8.20 18.20 -7.62
C GLU A 347 -9.72 18.06 -7.64
N VAL A 348 -10.29 17.82 -6.48
CA VAL A 348 -11.74 17.80 -6.28
C VAL A 348 -12.18 19.14 -5.71
N ASP A 349 -13.18 19.74 -6.36
CA ASP A 349 -13.89 20.93 -5.87
C ASP A 349 -15.35 20.52 -5.66
N PHE A 350 -15.89 20.74 -4.48
CA PHE A 350 -17.25 20.30 -4.14
C PHE A 350 -18.02 21.37 -3.37
N LYS A 351 -19.34 21.38 -3.58
CA LYS A 351 -20.29 22.25 -2.88
C LYS A 351 -21.61 21.53 -2.66
N VAL A 352 -22.03 21.45 -1.40
CA VAL A 352 -23.31 20.87 -1.00
C VAL A 352 -24.39 21.94 -0.93
N LYS A 353 -25.54 21.69 -1.52
CA LYS A 353 -26.67 22.65 -1.62
C LYS A 353 -27.57 22.65 -0.38
N THR A 354 -27.70 21.48 0.26
CA THR A 354 -28.62 21.28 1.40
C THR A 354 -27.89 20.76 2.63
N GLY A 355 -28.45 20.97 3.82
CA GLY A 355 -27.92 20.36 5.05
C GLY A 355 -28.02 18.83 5.02
N GLY A 356 -27.12 18.16 5.71
CA GLY A 356 -27.08 16.68 5.78
C GLY A 356 -25.68 16.09 5.85
N GLN A 357 -25.63 14.77 5.75
CA GLN A 357 -24.41 13.98 5.66
C GLN A 357 -24.38 13.27 4.31
N TYR A 358 -23.23 13.29 3.63
CA TYR A 358 -23.08 12.74 2.29
C TYR A 358 -21.79 11.93 2.19
N GLU A 359 -21.75 10.99 1.26
CA GLU A 359 -20.61 10.10 1.00
C GLU A 359 -20.11 10.30 -0.42
N LEU A 360 -18.81 10.49 -0.56
CA LEU A 360 -18.09 10.57 -1.83
C LEU A 360 -17.14 9.39 -1.94
N GLY A 361 -17.44 8.41 -2.77
CA GLY A 361 -16.56 7.27 -3.04
C GLY A 361 -15.41 7.65 -3.96
N LEU A 362 -14.22 7.29 -3.57
CA LEU A 362 -13.00 7.41 -4.36
C LEU A 362 -12.76 6.10 -5.11
N TYR A 363 -12.62 6.16 -6.43
CA TYR A 363 -12.49 5.00 -7.30
C TYR A 363 -11.24 5.05 -8.16
N MET A 364 -10.63 3.88 -8.40
CA MET A 364 -9.65 3.65 -9.45
C MET A 364 -10.30 2.96 -10.64
N SER A 365 -10.01 3.43 -11.84
CA SER A 365 -10.36 2.72 -13.07
C SER A 365 -9.55 1.42 -13.17
N ASN A 366 -10.19 0.34 -13.55
CA ASN A 366 -9.52 -0.94 -13.80
C ASN A 366 -9.64 -1.37 -15.26
N GLY A 367 -9.80 -0.38 -16.17
CA GLY A 367 -10.04 -0.62 -17.58
C GLY A 367 -11.48 -1.13 -17.88
N THR A 368 -12.32 -1.27 -16.87
CA THR A 368 -13.75 -1.56 -16.99
C THR A 368 -14.57 -0.33 -16.62
N ARG A 369 -15.87 -0.32 -16.96
CA ARG A 369 -16.79 0.79 -16.62
C ARG A 369 -17.12 0.86 -15.13
N SER A 370 -16.84 -0.19 -14.36
CA SER A 370 -16.99 -0.23 -12.91
C SER A 370 -15.60 -0.08 -12.29
N GLY A 371 -15.26 1.08 -11.76
CA GLY A 371 -14.03 1.29 -11.00
C GLY A 371 -14.02 0.48 -9.70
N LEU A 372 -12.82 0.28 -9.14
CA LEU A 372 -12.62 -0.30 -7.81
C LEU A 372 -12.64 0.83 -6.79
N GLU A 373 -13.52 0.72 -5.80
CA GLU A 373 -13.51 1.64 -4.67
C GLU A 373 -12.23 1.47 -3.86
N VAL A 374 -11.57 2.60 -3.57
CA VAL A 374 -10.31 2.64 -2.83
C VAL A 374 -10.44 3.43 -1.54
N GLY A 375 -11.54 4.18 -1.38
CA GLY A 375 -11.83 4.92 -0.16
C GLY A 375 -13.11 5.73 -0.24
N THR A 376 -13.47 6.36 0.88
CA THR A 376 -14.66 7.21 1.01
C THR A 376 -14.34 8.46 1.82
N VAL A 377 -14.76 9.61 1.31
CA VAL A 377 -14.74 10.91 1.98
C VAL A 377 -16.18 11.27 2.38
N TYR A 378 -16.37 11.83 3.54
CA TYR A 378 -17.66 12.22 4.06
C TYR A 378 -17.79 13.74 4.10
N LEU A 379 -19.01 14.25 3.86
CA LEU A 379 -19.34 15.66 3.98
C LEU A 379 -20.40 15.84 5.06
N LYS A 380 -20.21 16.81 5.97
CA LYS A 380 -21.17 17.14 7.02
C LYS A 380 -21.58 18.60 6.90
N CYS A 381 -22.84 18.84 6.59
CA CYS A 381 -23.38 20.18 6.34
C CYS A 381 -24.41 20.57 7.38
N ASN A 382 -24.12 21.63 8.13
CA ASN A 382 -24.99 22.23 9.13
C ASN A 382 -25.72 23.47 8.54
N LYS A 383 -26.47 23.27 7.42
CA LYS A 383 -27.27 24.36 6.81
C LYS A 383 -28.70 24.33 7.25
#